data_52b390e29204450ad8bc7af4a8e825c2
#
_entry.id   52b390e29204450ad8bc7af4a8e825c2
#
_cell.length_a   1.000
_cell.length_b   1.000
_cell.length_c   1.000
_cell.angle_alpha   90.00
_cell.angle_beta   90.00
_cell.angle_gamma   90.00
#
_symmetry.space_group_name_H-M   'P 1'
#
loop_
_entity.id
_entity.type
_entity.pdbx_description
1 polymer ?
#
loop_
_entity_poly.entity_id
_entity_poly.type
_entity_poly.pdbx_seq_one_letter_code
_entity_poly.pdbx_strand_id
1 'polypeptide(L)'
;MKTRNTKFLTLAAVLAALTTVATLIQIPRPHGYINLGDTIVNCAGWILGGTYGAAAAGIGSALADIVSGYAIYAPATLIIKGAMAAASWAVYNGLSRKFPSLSARVCAAAIAEVIMAAGYSAYEIAIYRSVSVAVLGIPGNLIQGIIGAAVSVVIYETVIKRIPKFGA
;
A
#
# COMPACT_ATOMS: atom_id res chain seq x y z
N MET A 1 -26.15 -7.73 10.71
CA MET A 1 -25.05 -8.11 9.77
C MET A 1 -24.99 -7.21 8.52
N LYS A 2 -26.08 -6.88 7.83
CA LYS A 2 -26.07 -6.00 6.61
C LYS A 2 -25.39 -4.64 6.83
N THR A 3 -25.73 -3.91 7.88
CA THR A 3 -25.21 -2.55 8.16
C THR A 3 -23.69 -2.52 8.41
N ARG A 4 -23.12 -3.56 9.02
CA ARG A 4 -21.65 -3.62 9.26
C ARG A 4 -20.88 -3.81 7.96
N ASN A 5 -21.35 -4.67 7.08
CA ASN A 5 -20.71 -4.89 5.78
C ASN A 5 -20.77 -3.64 4.89
N THR A 6 -21.88 -2.91 4.91
CA THR A 6 -22.02 -1.64 4.14
C THR A 6 -21.02 -0.59 4.63
N LYS A 7 -20.85 -0.41 5.94
CA LYS A 7 -19.85 0.53 6.50
C LYS A 7 -18.43 0.19 6.06
N PHE A 8 -18.04 -1.10 6.13
CA PHE A 8 -16.72 -1.53 5.67
C PHE A 8 -16.53 -1.32 4.17
N LEU A 9 -17.56 -1.58 3.36
CA LEU A 9 -17.51 -1.37 1.92
C LEU A 9 -17.38 0.12 1.57
N THR A 10 -18.15 0.99 2.23
CA THR A 10 -18.06 2.45 2.05
C THR A 10 -16.66 2.95 2.41
N LEU A 11 -16.10 2.51 3.55
CA LEU A 11 -14.79 2.92 3.98
C LEU A 11 -13.69 2.38 3.03
N ALA A 12 -13.86 1.17 2.49
CA ALA A 12 -12.97 0.62 1.48
C ALA A 12 -12.99 1.44 0.19
N ALA A 13 -14.16 1.88 -0.26
CA ALA A 13 -14.28 2.77 -1.42
C ALA A 13 -13.60 4.12 -1.19
N VAL A 14 -13.78 4.73 -0.01
CA VAL A 14 -13.10 5.98 0.36
C VAL A 14 -11.58 5.80 0.39
N LEU A 15 -11.10 4.71 1.01
CA LEU A 15 -9.66 4.45 1.07
C LEU A 15 -9.08 4.09 -0.31
N ALA A 16 -9.84 3.42 -1.19
CA ALA A 16 -9.44 3.21 -2.57
C ALA A 16 -9.28 4.55 -3.32
N ALA A 17 -10.25 5.46 -3.18
CA ALA A 17 -10.17 6.80 -3.77
C ALA A 17 -8.97 7.60 -3.23
N LEU A 18 -8.73 7.57 -1.91
CA LEU A 18 -7.57 8.21 -1.30
C LEU A 18 -6.25 7.59 -1.78
N THR A 19 -6.20 6.26 -1.94
CA THR A 19 -5.05 5.58 -2.51
C THR A 19 -4.80 6.04 -3.94
N THR A 20 -5.85 6.13 -4.76
CA THR A 20 -5.74 6.66 -6.13
C THR A 20 -5.16 8.07 -6.12
N VAL A 21 -5.74 8.99 -5.35
CA VAL A 21 -5.27 10.38 -5.27
C VAL A 21 -3.82 10.48 -4.78
N ALA A 22 -3.46 9.74 -3.72
CA ALA A 22 -2.09 9.74 -3.20
C ALA A 22 -1.09 9.14 -4.20
N THR A 23 -1.51 8.15 -4.98
CA THR A 23 -0.68 7.54 -6.04
C THR A 23 -0.52 8.49 -7.24
N LEU A 24 -1.48 9.37 -7.51
CA LEU A 24 -1.38 10.40 -8.56
C LEU A 24 -0.43 11.54 -8.20
N ILE A 25 -0.03 11.68 -6.94
CA ILE A 25 1.06 12.59 -6.53
C ILE A 25 2.38 11.91 -6.86
N GLN A 26 2.91 12.21 -8.05
CA GLN A 26 3.96 11.45 -8.69
C GLN A 26 5.22 12.28 -8.95
N ILE A 27 6.39 11.64 -8.76
CA ILE A 27 7.67 12.11 -9.26
C ILE A 27 8.09 11.15 -10.38
N PRO A 28 8.08 11.59 -11.66
CA PRO A 28 8.44 10.73 -12.78
C PRO A 28 9.87 10.21 -12.68
N ARG A 29 10.11 9.02 -13.19
CA ARG A 29 11.43 8.42 -13.38
C ARG A 29 11.48 7.65 -14.72
N PRO A 30 12.65 7.21 -15.20
CA PRO A 30 12.78 6.56 -16.51
C PRO A 30 11.83 5.36 -16.73
N HIS A 31 11.57 4.60 -15.67
CA HIS A 31 10.63 3.48 -15.70
C HIS A 31 9.66 3.62 -14.52
N GLY A 32 8.45 4.14 -14.80
CA GLY A 32 7.43 4.39 -13.79
C GLY A 32 7.59 5.72 -13.03
N TYR A 33 7.23 5.74 -11.76
CA TYR A 33 7.22 6.94 -10.93
C TYR A 33 7.34 6.58 -9.44
N ILE A 34 7.74 7.54 -8.61
CA ILE A 34 7.66 7.49 -7.15
C ILE A 34 6.38 8.20 -6.73
N ASN A 35 5.63 7.67 -5.77
CA ASN A 35 4.36 8.23 -5.34
C ASN A 35 4.14 8.08 -3.82
N LEU A 36 3.07 8.70 -3.30
CA LEU A 36 2.69 8.65 -1.89
C LEU A 36 1.62 7.59 -1.58
N GLY A 37 1.23 6.77 -2.56
CA GLY A 37 0.17 5.76 -2.42
C GLY A 37 0.42 4.75 -1.30
N ASP A 38 1.67 4.35 -1.07
CA ASP A 38 2.04 3.35 -0.07
C ASP A 38 1.68 3.76 1.36
N THR A 39 1.64 5.05 1.61
CA THR A 39 1.11 5.61 2.87
C THR A 39 -0.33 5.14 3.12
N ILE A 40 -1.18 5.26 2.11
CA ILE A 40 -2.60 4.89 2.24
C ILE A 40 -2.77 3.37 2.16
N VAL A 41 -1.94 2.67 1.37
CA VAL A 41 -1.91 1.20 1.29
C VAL A 41 -1.70 0.57 2.66
N ASN A 42 -0.68 1.01 3.41
CA ASN A 42 -0.42 0.53 4.77
C ASN A 42 -1.60 0.87 5.72
N CYS A 43 -2.07 2.11 5.68
CA CYS A 43 -3.21 2.54 6.49
C CYS A 43 -4.48 1.73 6.18
N ALA A 44 -4.76 1.43 4.91
CA ALA A 44 -5.91 0.63 4.52
C ALA A 44 -5.87 -0.79 5.12
N GLY A 45 -4.69 -1.43 5.11
CA GLY A 45 -4.48 -2.69 5.80
C GLY A 45 -4.78 -2.60 7.30
N TRP A 46 -4.26 -1.60 7.99
CA TRP A 46 -4.43 -1.45 9.44
C TRP A 46 -5.84 -1.04 9.88
N ILE A 47 -6.58 -0.31 9.03
CA ILE A 47 -7.94 0.15 9.32
C ILE A 47 -8.99 -0.90 8.99
N LEU A 48 -8.90 -1.50 7.79
CA LEU A 48 -9.94 -2.37 7.24
C LEU A 48 -9.64 -3.86 7.41
N GLY A 49 -8.40 -4.20 7.74
CA GLY A 49 -7.96 -5.59 7.79
C GLY A 49 -7.56 -6.15 6.41
N GLY A 50 -7.18 -7.44 6.39
CA GLY A 50 -6.55 -8.05 5.22
C GLY A 50 -7.38 -7.99 3.95
N THR A 51 -8.65 -8.34 3.99
CA THR A 51 -9.48 -8.48 2.77
C THR A 51 -9.92 -7.14 2.19
N TYR A 52 -10.60 -6.31 2.98
CA TYR A 52 -11.07 -5.01 2.51
C TYR A 52 -9.93 -4.01 2.29
N GLY A 53 -8.88 -4.08 3.13
CA GLY A 53 -7.68 -3.28 2.98
C GLY A 53 -6.92 -3.63 1.71
N ALA A 54 -6.76 -4.92 1.41
CA ALA A 54 -6.13 -5.41 0.18
C ALA A 54 -6.90 -4.94 -1.07
N ALA A 55 -8.24 -5.08 -1.05
CA ALA A 55 -9.07 -4.64 -2.16
C ALA A 55 -8.97 -3.12 -2.37
N ALA A 56 -9.09 -2.33 -1.31
CA ALA A 56 -9.00 -0.86 -1.39
C ALA A 56 -7.62 -0.41 -1.92
N ALA A 57 -6.54 -0.96 -1.38
CA ALA A 57 -5.18 -0.65 -1.79
C ALA A 57 -4.89 -1.05 -3.24
N GLY A 58 -5.22 -2.28 -3.61
CA GLY A 58 -4.98 -2.80 -4.95
C GLY A 58 -5.78 -2.07 -6.02
N ILE A 59 -7.10 -1.93 -5.83
CA ILE A 59 -7.98 -1.25 -6.78
C ILE A 59 -7.59 0.23 -6.91
N GLY A 60 -7.38 0.93 -5.78
CA GLY A 60 -7.03 2.34 -5.80
C GLY A 60 -5.71 2.62 -6.53
N SER A 61 -4.68 1.82 -6.28
CA SER A 61 -3.38 1.96 -6.95
C SER A 61 -3.45 1.60 -8.43
N ALA A 62 -4.16 0.52 -8.79
CA ALA A 62 -4.32 0.11 -10.20
C ALA A 62 -5.10 1.15 -11.01
N LEU A 63 -6.12 1.79 -10.44
CA LEU A 63 -6.84 2.90 -11.07
C LEU A 63 -5.92 4.09 -11.33
N ALA A 64 -5.03 4.41 -10.38
CA ALA A 64 -4.04 5.48 -10.58
C ALA A 64 -3.10 5.18 -11.75
N ASP A 65 -2.62 3.94 -11.90
CA ASP A 65 -1.79 3.53 -13.02
C ASP A 65 -2.51 3.74 -14.37
N ILE A 66 -3.79 3.34 -14.44
CA ILE A 66 -4.60 3.53 -15.66
C ILE A 66 -4.73 5.01 -16.00
N VAL A 67 -5.08 5.84 -15.01
CA VAL A 67 -5.27 7.29 -15.20
C VAL A 67 -3.96 7.99 -15.57
N SER A 68 -2.83 7.53 -15.02
CA SER A 68 -1.50 8.09 -15.28
C SER A 68 -0.86 7.62 -16.60
N GLY A 69 -1.54 6.75 -17.36
CA GLY A 69 -0.99 6.19 -18.64
C GLY A 69 -0.05 5.00 -18.45
N TYR A 70 0.06 4.46 -17.23
CA TYR A 70 0.85 3.28 -16.92
C TYR A 70 -0.01 2.00 -16.84
N ALA A 71 -1.01 1.88 -17.71
CA ALA A 71 -1.98 0.78 -17.68
C ALA A 71 -1.34 -0.63 -17.73
N ILE A 72 -0.14 -0.75 -18.32
CA ILE A 72 0.61 -2.01 -18.35
C ILE A 72 0.98 -2.48 -16.93
N TYR A 73 1.18 -1.56 -15.97
CA TYR A 73 1.49 -1.90 -14.59
C TYR A 73 0.24 -2.23 -13.76
N ALA A 74 -0.95 -1.77 -14.15
CA ALA A 74 -2.17 -1.89 -13.35
C ALA A 74 -2.49 -3.32 -12.86
N PRO A 75 -2.36 -4.39 -13.65
CA PRO A 75 -2.61 -5.75 -13.16
C PRO A 75 -1.63 -6.19 -12.06
N ALA A 76 -0.35 -5.88 -12.24
CA ALA A 76 0.67 -6.18 -11.23
C ALA A 76 0.47 -5.32 -9.98
N THR A 77 0.21 -4.04 -10.15
CA THR A 77 -0.07 -3.09 -9.07
C THR A 77 -1.27 -3.53 -8.23
N LEU A 78 -2.34 -4.00 -8.85
CA LEU A 78 -3.50 -4.56 -8.14
C LEU A 78 -3.07 -5.66 -7.15
N ILE A 79 -2.27 -6.60 -7.63
CA ILE A 79 -1.80 -7.75 -6.84
C ILE A 79 -0.78 -7.32 -5.79
N ILE A 80 0.23 -6.55 -6.18
CA ILE A 80 1.33 -6.14 -5.31
C ILE A 80 0.81 -5.26 -4.17
N LYS A 81 0.02 -4.22 -4.46
CA LYS A 81 -0.52 -3.31 -3.44
C LYS A 81 -1.56 -3.98 -2.54
N GLY A 82 -2.36 -4.90 -3.11
CA GLY A 82 -3.22 -5.75 -2.31
C GLY A 82 -2.44 -6.65 -1.35
N ALA A 83 -1.38 -7.31 -1.83
CA ALA A 83 -0.50 -8.14 -1.01
C ALA A 83 0.22 -7.32 0.08
N MET A 84 0.69 -6.10 -0.24
CA MET A 84 1.28 -5.18 0.74
C MET A 84 0.33 -4.89 1.90
N ALA A 85 -0.91 -4.48 1.61
CA ALA A 85 -1.91 -4.14 2.63
C ALA A 85 -2.27 -5.37 3.47
N ALA A 86 -2.44 -6.53 2.85
CA ALA A 86 -2.74 -7.78 3.55
C ALA A 86 -1.59 -8.22 4.46
N ALA A 87 -0.35 -8.16 3.96
CA ALA A 87 0.84 -8.52 4.72
C ALA A 87 1.08 -7.53 5.88
N SER A 88 0.95 -6.23 5.62
CA SER A 88 1.08 -5.19 6.65
C SER A 88 0.08 -5.41 7.80
N TRP A 89 -1.17 -5.72 7.47
CA TRP A 89 -2.18 -6.10 8.47
C TRP A 89 -1.80 -7.36 9.25
N ALA A 90 -1.41 -8.43 8.56
CA ALA A 90 -1.09 -9.72 9.17
C ALA A 90 0.11 -9.62 10.12
N VAL A 91 1.18 -8.96 9.68
CA VAL A 91 2.39 -8.74 10.47
C VAL A 91 2.09 -7.87 11.69
N TYR A 92 1.36 -6.76 11.49
CA TYR A 92 0.94 -5.92 12.61
C TYR A 92 0.15 -6.72 13.66
N ASN A 93 -0.86 -7.47 13.26
CA ASN A 93 -1.67 -8.26 14.20
C ASN A 93 -0.89 -9.37 14.91
N GLY A 94 0.07 -9.97 14.24
CA GLY A 94 0.95 -10.96 14.84
C GLY A 94 1.91 -10.36 15.88
N LEU A 95 2.56 -9.26 15.52
CA LEU A 95 3.58 -8.63 16.34
C LEU A 95 3.01 -7.78 17.49
N SER A 96 1.87 -7.12 17.31
CA SER A 96 1.27 -6.25 18.32
C SER A 96 0.81 -6.98 19.59
N ARG A 97 0.75 -8.31 19.55
CA ARG A 97 0.49 -9.16 20.73
C ARG A 97 1.70 -9.30 21.63
N LYS A 98 2.92 -9.06 21.13
CA LYS A 98 4.19 -9.30 21.84
C LYS A 98 5.03 -8.04 21.97
N PHE A 99 4.84 -7.06 21.10
CA PHE A 99 5.65 -5.85 21.01
C PHE A 99 4.79 -4.60 21.08
N PRO A 100 5.39 -3.43 21.43
CA PRO A 100 4.69 -2.15 21.37
C PRO A 100 4.07 -1.91 20.00
N SER A 101 2.87 -1.35 19.96
CA SER A 101 2.10 -1.09 18.75
C SER A 101 2.87 -0.31 17.68
N LEU A 102 3.68 0.67 18.08
CA LEU A 102 4.53 1.45 17.18
C LEU A 102 5.57 0.56 16.49
N SER A 103 6.33 -0.24 17.26
CA SER A 103 7.34 -1.14 16.70
C SER A 103 6.72 -2.18 15.76
N ALA A 104 5.56 -2.71 16.14
CA ALA A 104 4.81 -3.65 15.29
C ALA A 104 4.40 -3.01 13.95
N ARG A 105 3.97 -1.72 13.93
CA ARG A 105 3.65 -1.01 12.70
C ARG A 105 4.86 -0.72 11.84
N VAL A 106 5.96 -0.30 12.45
CA VAL A 106 7.22 -0.07 11.71
C VAL A 106 7.66 -1.34 11.00
N CYS A 107 7.67 -2.49 11.70
CA CYS A 107 7.99 -3.77 11.08
C CYS A 107 7.00 -4.17 9.99
N ALA A 108 5.71 -3.96 10.23
CA ALA A 108 4.66 -4.29 9.27
C ALA A 108 4.79 -3.46 7.98
N ALA A 109 5.01 -2.15 8.10
CA ALA A 109 5.26 -1.28 6.96
C ALA A 109 6.53 -1.70 6.21
N ALA A 110 7.65 -1.92 6.91
CA ALA A 110 8.90 -2.33 6.28
C ALA A 110 8.74 -3.63 5.45
N ILE A 111 8.03 -4.62 5.98
CA ILE A 111 7.75 -5.86 5.24
C ILE A 111 6.86 -5.60 4.01
N ALA A 112 5.87 -4.74 4.12
CA ALA A 112 5.04 -4.35 2.98
C ALA A 112 5.86 -3.70 1.87
N GLU A 113 6.81 -2.82 2.21
CA GLU A 113 7.67 -2.16 1.21
C GLU A 113 8.67 -3.13 0.57
N VAL A 114 9.13 -4.14 1.30
CA VAL A 114 9.93 -5.23 0.71
C VAL A 114 9.11 -6.00 -0.32
N ILE A 115 7.84 -6.30 -0.03
CA ILE A 115 6.93 -6.95 -0.99
C ILE A 115 6.75 -6.06 -2.23
N MET A 116 6.58 -4.75 -2.05
CA MET A 116 6.49 -3.79 -3.14
C MET A 116 7.73 -3.82 -4.03
N ALA A 117 8.90 -3.62 -3.44
CA ALA A 117 10.15 -3.56 -4.21
C ALA A 117 10.43 -4.88 -4.95
N ALA A 118 10.25 -6.01 -4.28
CA ALA A 118 10.42 -7.33 -4.88
C ALA A 118 9.39 -7.61 -5.99
N GLY A 119 8.13 -7.27 -5.74
CA GLY A 119 7.03 -7.49 -6.68
C GLY A 119 7.20 -6.68 -7.97
N TYR A 120 7.51 -5.40 -7.87
CA TYR A 120 7.77 -4.60 -9.07
C TYR A 120 9.04 -5.02 -9.79
N SER A 121 10.12 -5.35 -9.08
CA SER A 121 11.35 -5.86 -9.72
C SER A 121 11.08 -7.15 -10.49
N ALA A 122 10.34 -8.09 -9.90
CA ALA A 122 9.95 -9.33 -10.58
C ALA A 122 9.07 -9.06 -11.81
N TYR A 123 8.12 -8.14 -11.70
CA TYR A 123 7.25 -7.77 -12.81
C TYR A 123 8.01 -7.08 -13.94
N GLU A 124 8.92 -6.15 -13.63
CA GLU A 124 9.76 -5.47 -14.61
C GLU A 124 10.68 -6.45 -15.35
N ILE A 125 11.27 -7.43 -14.67
CA ILE A 125 12.02 -8.52 -15.33
C ILE A 125 11.13 -9.26 -16.32
N ALA A 126 9.90 -9.57 -15.93
CA ALA A 126 8.98 -10.34 -16.78
C ALA A 126 8.55 -9.57 -18.04
N ILE A 127 8.18 -8.28 -17.90
CA ILE A 127 7.67 -7.49 -19.03
C ILE A 127 8.79 -6.97 -19.95
N TYR A 128 9.92 -6.54 -19.39
CA TYR A 128 11.04 -5.98 -20.16
C TYR A 128 12.08 -7.03 -20.54
N ARG A 129 11.97 -8.25 -19.99
CA ARG A 129 12.95 -9.34 -20.17
C ARG A 129 14.40 -8.89 -19.87
N SER A 130 14.55 -7.99 -18.89
CA SER A 130 15.82 -7.33 -18.56
C SER A 130 15.97 -7.17 -17.06
N VAL A 131 16.98 -7.81 -16.49
CA VAL A 131 17.36 -7.64 -15.08
C VAL A 131 17.87 -6.22 -14.84
N SER A 132 18.55 -5.62 -15.83
CA SER A 132 19.11 -4.28 -15.71
C SER A 132 18.02 -3.22 -15.48
N VAL A 133 16.87 -3.35 -16.13
CA VAL A 133 15.72 -2.44 -15.92
C VAL A 133 15.23 -2.52 -14.48
N ALA A 134 15.03 -3.73 -13.96
CA ALA A 134 14.58 -3.92 -12.58
C ALA A 134 15.60 -3.36 -11.56
N VAL A 135 16.90 -3.56 -11.79
CA VAL A 135 17.96 -3.01 -10.93
C VAL A 135 17.93 -1.49 -10.91
N LEU A 136 17.72 -0.84 -12.06
CA LEU A 136 17.56 0.62 -12.14
C LEU A 136 16.30 1.12 -11.42
N GLY A 137 15.28 0.29 -11.27
CA GLY A 137 14.06 0.57 -10.50
C GLY A 137 14.24 0.57 -8.98
N ILE A 138 15.20 -0.22 -8.46
CA ILE A 138 15.37 -0.46 -7.02
C ILE A 138 15.55 0.84 -6.21
N PRO A 139 16.43 1.77 -6.56
CA PRO A 139 16.61 2.99 -5.77
C PRO A 139 15.31 3.79 -5.61
N GLY A 140 14.53 3.92 -6.68
CA GLY A 140 13.24 4.62 -6.64
C GLY A 140 12.23 3.89 -5.75
N ASN A 141 12.15 2.57 -5.85
CA ASN A 141 11.27 1.77 -5.01
C ASN A 141 11.67 1.85 -3.52
N LEU A 142 12.98 1.89 -3.21
CA LEU A 142 13.46 2.06 -1.84
C LEU A 142 13.10 3.44 -1.28
N ILE A 143 13.31 4.51 -2.05
CA ILE A 143 12.93 5.86 -1.63
C ILE A 143 11.42 5.93 -1.37
N GLN A 144 10.61 5.43 -2.29
CA GLN A 144 9.16 5.37 -2.14
C GLN A 144 8.78 4.58 -0.89
N GLY A 145 9.36 3.41 -0.68
CA GLY A 145 9.07 2.55 0.46
C GLY A 145 9.43 3.20 1.80
N ILE A 146 10.60 3.84 1.90
CA ILE A 146 11.01 4.55 3.13
C ILE A 146 10.02 5.68 3.46
N ILE A 147 9.65 6.48 2.46
CA ILE A 147 8.68 7.57 2.65
C ILE A 147 7.31 7.00 3.01
N GLY A 148 6.82 6.02 2.26
CA GLY A 148 5.51 5.38 2.48
C GLY A 148 5.40 4.77 3.87
N ALA A 149 6.41 4.00 4.29
CA ALA A 149 6.46 3.42 5.63
C ALA A 149 6.48 4.49 6.73
N ALA A 150 7.36 5.48 6.63
CA ALA A 150 7.49 6.52 7.65
C ALA A 150 6.20 7.33 7.78
N VAL A 151 5.66 7.82 6.66
CA VAL A 151 4.46 8.67 6.67
C VAL A 151 3.23 7.89 7.11
N SER A 152 3.07 6.62 6.70
CA SER A 152 1.94 5.78 7.15
C SER A 152 1.94 5.58 8.66
N VAL A 153 3.11 5.30 9.26
CA VAL A 153 3.24 5.15 10.71
C VAL A 153 2.92 6.45 11.43
N VAL A 154 3.45 7.58 10.98
CA VAL A 154 3.19 8.90 11.57
C VAL A 154 1.69 9.23 11.50
N ILE A 155 1.07 9.11 10.34
CA ILE A 155 -0.37 9.40 10.17
C ILE A 155 -1.21 8.49 11.08
N TYR A 156 -0.89 7.21 11.13
CA TYR A 156 -1.64 6.30 11.98
C TYR A 156 -1.52 6.66 13.46
N GLU A 157 -0.32 6.89 13.96
CA GLU A 157 -0.08 7.18 15.39
C GLU A 157 -0.60 8.55 15.83
N THR A 158 -0.57 9.55 14.95
CA THR A 158 -0.97 10.92 15.30
C THR A 158 -2.45 11.21 15.04
N VAL A 159 -3.03 10.63 13.99
CA VAL A 159 -4.38 10.94 13.51
C VAL A 159 -5.32 9.75 13.68
N ILE A 160 -5.05 8.65 12.95
CA ILE A 160 -6.03 7.55 12.79
C ILE A 160 -6.35 6.87 14.12
N LYS A 161 -5.35 6.64 14.95
CA LYS A 161 -5.47 6.01 16.27
C LYS A 161 -6.38 6.81 17.24
N ARG A 162 -6.58 8.11 17.00
CA ARG A 162 -7.43 8.99 17.82
C ARG A 162 -8.89 9.01 17.36
N ILE A 163 -9.17 8.49 16.17
CA ILE A 163 -10.54 8.40 15.66
C ILE A 163 -11.25 7.26 16.40
N PRO A 164 -12.43 7.50 17.00
CA PRO A 164 -13.20 6.43 17.64
C PRO A 164 -13.40 5.28 16.65
N LYS A 165 -13.10 4.05 17.08
CA LYS A 165 -13.29 2.87 16.23
C LYS A 165 -14.73 2.79 15.78
N PHE A 166 -14.96 2.67 14.49
CA PHE A 166 -16.28 2.49 13.93
C PHE A 166 -16.95 1.22 14.49
N GLY A 167 -17.85 1.42 15.45
CA GLY A 167 -18.74 0.40 15.97
C GLY A 167 -18.04 -0.70 16.78
N ALA A 168 -17.74 -0.41 18.03
CA ALA A 168 -17.74 -1.43 19.04
C ALA A 168 -19.19 -1.88 19.29
#